data_b7037abc5ba14194da8818c6145d4521
#
_entry.id   b7037abc5ba14194da8818c6145d4521
#
_cell.length_a   1.000
_cell.length_b   1.000
_cell.length_c   1.000
_cell.angle_alpha   90.00
_cell.angle_beta   90.00
_cell.angle_gamma   90.00
#
_symmetry.space_group_name_H-M   'P 1'
#
loop_
_entity.id
_entity.type
_entity.pdbx_description
1 polymer ?
#
loop_
_entity_poly.entity_id
_entity_poly.type
_entity_poly.pdbx_seq_one_letter_code
_entity_poly.pdbx_strand_id
1 'polypeptide(L)'
;GCGPNRVVVDGNFPPPLIEPLPLTLGVWFGDDFALHEFSEEAKGRNESSWVVNTGAAQIKMWDSLLAGMFKQITVLTSPPPPGQSGPVVDAVLIPHVEELQYAIPAHTQIKVYEIWIRYRFELVSPGGQPIAEWTMSSYGKTPTAFLQSDQEAVNLAAVMALRDAGAHFVSQFTQIPAVQGWLQEQGIPSRAMNR
;
A
#
# COMPACT_ATOMS: atom_id res chain seq x y z
N GLY A 1 27.73 21.74 -0.75
CA GLY A 1 27.01 20.68 -0.02
C GLY A 1 26.02 20.01 -0.92
N CYS A 2 26.21 18.71 -1.18
CA CYS A 2 25.22 17.93 -1.90
C CYS A 2 24.06 17.66 -0.94
N GLY A 3 22.86 18.11 -1.30
CA GLY A 3 21.65 17.76 -0.59
C GLY A 3 21.30 16.26 -0.74
N PRO A 4 20.32 15.75 0.00
CA PRO A 4 19.90 14.37 -0.11
C PRO A 4 19.36 14.07 -1.52
N ASN A 5 19.57 12.85 -1.98
CA ASN A 5 18.92 12.35 -3.18
C ASN A 5 17.40 12.24 -2.93
N ARG A 6 16.62 12.94 -3.73
CA ARG A 6 15.16 12.92 -3.61
C ARG A 6 14.53 12.09 -4.71
N VAL A 7 13.63 11.21 -4.33
CA VAL A 7 12.81 10.42 -5.24
C VAL A 7 11.36 10.63 -4.88
N VAL A 8 10.58 11.18 -5.82
CA VAL A 8 9.13 11.16 -5.76
C VAL A 8 8.69 9.93 -6.55
N VAL A 9 8.19 8.93 -5.85
CA VAL A 9 7.80 7.66 -6.48
C VAL A 9 6.63 7.90 -7.42
N ASP A 10 6.77 7.50 -8.66
CA ASP A 10 5.73 7.55 -9.69
C ASP A 10 5.79 6.31 -10.56
N GLY A 11 4.61 5.78 -10.90
CA GLY A 11 4.49 4.59 -11.70
C GLY A 11 3.07 4.36 -12.19
N ASN A 12 2.88 3.30 -12.96
CA ASN A 12 1.60 2.89 -13.48
C ASN A 12 1.09 1.66 -12.71
N PHE A 13 -0.16 1.74 -12.23
CA PHE A 13 -0.79 0.72 -11.41
C PHE A 13 -2.13 0.33 -12.03
N PRO A 14 -2.13 -0.63 -12.98
CA PRO A 14 -3.38 -1.08 -13.59
C PRO A 14 -4.27 -1.78 -12.55
N PRO A 15 -5.61 -1.68 -12.69
CA PRO A 15 -6.53 -2.38 -11.80
C PRO A 15 -6.40 -3.89 -11.95
N PRO A 16 -6.70 -4.67 -10.89
CA PRO A 16 -6.66 -6.13 -10.96
C PRO A 16 -7.75 -6.66 -11.90
N LEU A 17 -7.45 -7.76 -12.60
CA LEU A 17 -8.38 -8.47 -13.47
C LEU A 17 -9.14 -9.54 -12.66
N ILE A 18 -10.01 -9.10 -11.76
CA ILE A 18 -10.84 -9.95 -10.92
C ILE A 18 -12.29 -9.48 -10.97
N GLU A 19 -13.23 -10.36 -10.58
CA GLU A 19 -14.62 -9.98 -10.39
C GLU A 19 -14.75 -9.17 -9.10
N PRO A 20 -15.28 -7.93 -9.15
CA PRO A 20 -15.43 -7.10 -7.97
C PRO A 20 -16.39 -7.71 -6.95
N LEU A 21 -16.08 -7.58 -5.67
CA LEU A 21 -17.02 -7.89 -4.59
C LEU A 21 -18.21 -6.91 -4.65
N PRO A 22 -19.46 -7.39 -4.49
CA PRO A 22 -20.68 -6.56 -4.61
C PRO A 22 -20.89 -5.69 -3.36
N LEU A 23 -19.89 -4.92 -2.99
CA LEU A 23 -19.85 -4.07 -1.79
C LEU A 23 -19.36 -2.67 -2.15
N THR A 24 -19.79 -1.71 -1.34
CA THR A 24 -19.23 -0.36 -1.33
C THR A 24 -18.23 -0.24 -0.19
N LEU A 25 -16.96 0.03 -0.53
CA LEU A 25 -15.89 0.22 0.45
C LEU A 25 -15.60 1.71 0.60
N GLY A 26 -15.62 2.20 1.84
CA GLY A 26 -15.00 3.47 2.19
C GLY A 26 -13.50 3.28 2.37
N VAL A 27 -12.72 4.26 2.01
CA VAL A 27 -11.26 4.28 2.24
C VAL A 27 -10.89 5.60 2.87
N TRP A 28 -10.18 5.56 3.98
CA TRP A 28 -9.60 6.75 4.56
C TRP A 28 -8.08 6.67 4.52
N PHE A 29 -7.49 7.55 3.72
CA PHE A 29 -6.05 7.73 3.70
C PHE A 29 -5.68 8.84 4.70
N GLY A 30 -5.14 8.45 5.85
CA GLY A 30 -4.63 9.40 6.83
C GLY A 30 -3.42 10.17 6.29
N ASP A 31 -3.09 11.31 6.91
CA ASP A 31 -1.97 12.15 6.48
C ASP A 31 -0.63 11.42 6.57
N ASP A 32 -0.44 10.56 7.55
CA ASP A 32 0.74 9.70 7.70
C ASP A 32 0.95 8.77 6.49
N PHE A 33 -0.15 8.33 5.87
CA PHE A 33 -0.13 7.51 4.67
C PHE A 33 -0.02 8.36 3.39
N ALA A 34 -0.85 9.38 3.28
CA ALA A 34 -0.92 10.26 2.11
C ALA A 34 0.35 11.08 1.89
N LEU A 35 1.04 11.44 2.98
CA LEU A 35 2.26 12.22 2.98
C LEU A 35 3.50 11.37 3.34
N HIS A 36 3.40 10.05 3.22
CA HIS A 36 4.48 9.15 3.60
C HIS A 36 5.77 9.47 2.87
N GLU A 37 6.79 9.73 3.65
CA GLU A 37 8.15 10.00 3.20
C GLU A 37 9.12 9.21 4.07
N PHE A 38 10.01 8.49 3.42
CA PHE A 38 11.12 7.82 4.08
C PHE A 38 12.39 8.63 3.88
N SER A 39 13.13 8.89 4.96
CA SER A 39 14.42 9.57 4.89
C SER A 39 15.46 8.81 5.68
N GLU A 40 16.66 8.68 5.13
CA GLU A 40 17.81 8.10 5.80
C GLU A 40 19.06 8.91 5.50
N GLU A 41 19.80 9.24 6.56
CA GLU A 41 21.08 9.92 6.44
C GLU A 41 22.19 8.95 6.02
N ALA A 42 23.17 9.47 5.32
CA ALA A 42 24.36 8.71 4.93
C ALA A 42 25.11 8.17 6.16
N LYS A 43 25.42 6.88 6.15
CA LYS A 43 26.15 6.19 7.23
C LYS A 43 27.65 6.12 7.01
N GLY A 44 28.16 6.63 5.89
CA GLY A 44 29.57 6.59 5.54
C GLY A 44 29.92 7.57 4.44
N ARG A 45 31.24 7.68 4.13
CA ARG A 45 31.76 8.62 3.14
C ARG A 45 31.30 8.34 1.70
N ASN A 46 30.95 7.09 1.40
CA ASN A 46 30.53 6.63 0.07
C ASN A 46 29.03 6.45 -0.07
N GLU A 47 28.25 6.85 0.96
CA GLU A 47 26.79 6.76 0.93
C GLU A 47 26.18 8.14 0.76
N SER A 48 25.11 8.20 0.00
CA SER A 48 24.27 9.40 -0.14
C SER A 48 23.09 9.31 0.80
N SER A 49 22.67 10.45 1.35
CA SER A 49 21.38 10.55 2.02
C SER A 49 20.24 10.41 1.00
N TRP A 50 19.15 9.77 1.39
CA TRP A 50 17.99 9.54 0.54
C TRP A 50 16.72 10.06 1.20
N VAL A 51 15.85 10.63 0.37
CA VAL A 51 14.47 10.96 0.71
C VAL A 51 13.58 10.34 -0.34
N VAL A 52 12.76 9.38 0.06
CA VAL A 52 11.85 8.65 -0.83
C VAL A 52 10.41 9.00 -0.46
N ASN A 53 9.77 9.80 -1.29
CA ASN A 53 8.38 10.20 -1.11
C ASN A 53 7.46 9.19 -1.81
N THR A 54 6.69 8.42 -1.04
CA THR A 54 5.82 7.37 -1.55
C THR A 54 4.35 7.73 -1.49
N GLY A 55 3.95 8.79 -0.77
CA GLY A 55 2.55 9.07 -0.43
C GLY A 55 1.60 9.13 -1.62
N ALA A 56 1.94 9.93 -2.64
CA ALA A 56 1.10 10.07 -3.83
C ALA A 56 0.98 8.76 -4.63
N ALA A 57 2.09 8.01 -4.76
CA ALA A 57 2.09 6.71 -5.42
C ALA A 57 1.30 5.67 -4.64
N GLN A 58 1.37 5.69 -3.31
CA GLN A 58 0.55 4.84 -2.44
C GLN A 58 -0.94 5.06 -2.71
N ILE A 59 -1.40 6.29 -2.68
CA ILE A 59 -2.82 6.61 -2.93
C ILE A 59 -3.22 6.16 -4.33
N LYS A 60 -2.43 6.46 -5.34
CA LYS A 60 -2.70 6.08 -6.74
C LYS A 60 -2.85 4.56 -6.90
N MET A 61 -1.93 3.80 -6.29
CA MET A 61 -1.94 2.34 -6.36
C MET A 61 -3.16 1.76 -5.63
N TRP A 62 -3.40 2.16 -4.38
CA TRP A 62 -4.50 1.64 -3.57
C TRP A 62 -5.86 2.03 -4.13
N ASP A 63 -6.00 3.25 -4.62
CA ASP A 63 -7.25 3.70 -5.27
C ASP A 63 -7.58 2.83 -6.50
N SER A 64 -6.62 2.62 -7.38
CA SER A 64 -6.77 1.77 -8.56
C SER A 64 -7.07 0.31 -8.20
N LEU A 65 -6.34 -0.24 -7.21
CA LEU A 65 -6.52 -1.62 -6.75
C LEU A 65 -7.93 -1.83 -6.18
N LEU A 66 -8.32 -1.00 -5.25
CA LEU A 66 -9.59 -1.13 -4.53
C LEU A 66 -10.78 -0.87 -5.46
N ALA A 67 -10.66 0.06 -6.41
CA ALA A 67 -11.68 0.29 -7.43
C ALA A 67 -11.91 -0.95 -8.31
N GLY A 68 -10.89 -1.80 -8.51
CA GLY A 68 -11.03 -3.08 -9.20
C GLY A 68 -11.53 -4.23 -8.33
N MET A 69 -11.36 -4.15 -7.00
CA MET A 69 -11.75 -5.20 -6.06
C MET A 69 -13.20 -5.09 -5.58
N PHE A 70 -13.76 -3.89 -5.55
CA PHE A 70 -15.09 -3.60 -5.01
C PHE A 70 -15.97 -2.95 -6.06
N LYS A 71 -17.26 -3.18 -5.97
CA LYS A 71 -18.25 -2.58 -6.88
C LYS A 71 -18.18 -1.06 -6.88
N GLN A 72 -17.96 -0.46 -5.70
CA GLN A 72 -17.85 0.98 -5.53
C GLN A 72 -16.88 1.33 -4.42
N ILE A 73 -16.10 2.39 -4.62
CA ILE A 73 -15.18 2.97 -3.65
C ILE A 73 -15.60 4.40 -3.34
N THR A 74 -15.60 4.74 -2.06
CA THR A 74 -15.79 6.11 -1.58
C THR A 74 -14.57 6.53 -0.76
N VAL A 75 -13.81 7.49 -1.26
CA VAL A 75 -12.68 8.05 -0.51
C VAL A 75 -13.23 9.03 0.52
N LEU A 76 -12.93 8.78 1.79
CA LEU A 76 -13.40 9.60 2.90
C LEU A 76 -12.43 10.76 3.16
N THR A 77 -12.96 11.90 3.60
CA THR A 77 -12.18 13.09 3.97
C THR A 77 -11.79 13.15 5.44
N SER A 78 -12.39 12.26 6.26
CA SER A 78 -12.13 12.14 7.68
C SER A 78 -12.34 10.70 8.13
N PRO A 79 -11.71 10.27 9.25
CA PRO A 79 -11.93 8.92 9.77
C PRO A 79 -13.40 8.74 10.22
N PRO A 80 -13.92 7.49 10.17
CA PRO A 80 -15.27 7.22 10.65
C PRO A 80 -15.37 7.54 12.15
N PRO A 81 -16.38 8.36 12.56
CA PRO A 81 -16.53 8.75 13.96
C PRO A 81 -17.02 7.55 14.80
N PRO A 82 -16.36 7.24 15.93
CA PRO A 82 -16.80 6.14 16.79
C PRO A 82 -18.23 6.33 17.31
N GLY A 83 -19.04 5.30 17.18
CA GLY A 83 -20.39 5.26 17.76
C GLY A 83 -21.44 6.17 17.10
N GLN A 84 -21.13 6.83 15.99
CA GLN A 84 -22.07 7.66 15.24
C GLN A 84 -22.48 6.96 13.92
N SER A 85 -23.58 7.42 13.32
CA SER A 85 -23.92 7.03 11.96
C SER A 85 -22.83 7.54 11.02
N GLY A 86 -22.11 6.60 10.42
CA GLY A 86 -21.01 6.87 9.53
C GLY A 86 -21.43 7.07 8.07
N PRO A 87 -20.48 7.09 7.15
CA PRO A 87 -20.73 7.18 5.72
C PRO A 87 -21.56 6.00 5.22
N VAL A 88 -22.26 6.19 4.09
CA VAL A 88 -23.08 5.15 3.45
C VAL A 88 -22.15 4.20 2.67
N VAL A 89 -21.50 3.32 3.40
CA VAL A 89 -20.61 2.27 2.90
C VAL A 89 -20.79 1.01 3.73
N ASP A 90 -20.33 -0.12 3.22
CA ASP A 90 -20.43 -1.40 3.95
C ASP A 90 -19.33 -1.56 4.99
N ALA A 91 -18.15 -1.02 4.72
CA ALA A 91 -17.03 -0.93 5.66
C ALA A 91 -16.06 0.16 5.23
N VAL A 92 -15.12 0.50 6.11
CA VAL A 92 -14.04 1.45 5.83
C VAL A 92 -12.69 0.77 6.02
N LEU A 93 -11.85 0.85 4.99
CA LEU A 93 -10.46 0.41 5.05
C LEU A 93 -9.56 1.60 5.41
N ILE A 94 -8.69 1.39 6.37
CA ILE A 94 -7.69 2.37 6.83
C ILE A 94 -6.30 1.73 6.67
N PRO A 95 -5.56 2.06 5.61
CA PRO A 95 -4.20 1.55 5.42
C PRO A 95 -3.17 2.41 6.16
N HIS A 96 -2.12 1.75 6.67
CA HIS A 96 -0.97 2.40 7.29
C HIS A 96 0.33 1.83 6.70
N VAL A 97 1.32 2.67 6.51
CA VAL A 97 2.70 2.23 6.30
C VAL A 97 3.40 2.26 7.66
N GLU A 98 3.76 1.10 8.19
CA GLU A 98 4.47 1.01 9.47
C GLU A 98 5.96 1.20 9.31
N GLU A 99 6.53 0.67 8.25
CA GLU A 99 7.97 0.69 8.03
C GLU A 99 8.27 0.61 6.53
N LEU A 100 9.26 1.35 6.11
CA LEU A 100 9.90 1.19 4.81
C LEU A 100 11.40 1.06 5.02
N GLN A 101 11.99 0.04 4.42
CA GLN A 101 13.44 -0.17 4.39
C GLN A 101 13.91 -0.19 2.95
N TYR A 102 15.12 0.28 2.70
CA TYR A 102 15.74 0.17 1.39
C TYR A 102 17.19 -0.33 1.51
N ALA A 103 17.67 -0.99 0.48
CA ALA A 103 19.08 -1.30 0.30
C ALA A 103 19.56 -0.76 -1.04
N ILE A 104 20.73 -0.14 -1.02
CA ILE A 104 21.42 0.35 -2.20
C ILE A 104 22.62 -0.56 -2.51
N PRO A 105 23.22 -0.51 -3.71
CA PRO A 105 24.38 -1.34 -4.05
C PRO A 105 25.56 -1.23 -3.08
N ALA A 106 25.72 -0.10 -2.40
CA ALA A 106 26.74 0.08 -1.36
C ALA A 106 26.52 -0.81 -0.12
N HIS A 107 25.28 -1.24 0.15
CA HIS A 107 24.91 -2.08 1.29
C HIS A 107 24.97 -3.57 0.98
N THR A 108 25.06 -3.96 -0.29
CA THR A 108 24.99 -5.34 -0.74
C THR A 108 26.15 -5.68 -1.65
N GLN A 109 26.53 -6.95 -1.68
CA GLN A 109 27.53 -7.45 -2.64
C GLN A 109 26.97 -7.58 -4.06
N ILE A 110 25.66 -7.52 -4.18
CA ILE A 110 24.93 -7.60 -5.44
C ILE A 110 24.50 -6.18 -5.81
N LYS A 111 24.75 -5.75 -7.04
CA LYS A 111 24.38 -4.40 -7.52
C LYS A 111 22.87 -4.29 -7.78
N VAL A 112 22.09 -4.22 -6.71
CA VAL A 112 20.63 -4.06 -6.77
C VAL A 112 20.16 -2.95 -5.84
N TYR A 113 19.05 -2.33 -6.18
CA TYR A 113 18.27 -1.50 -5.27
C TYR A 113 17.08 -2.32 -4.81
N GLU A 114 16.80 -2.30 -3.52
CA GLU A 114 15.74 -3.09 -2.90
C GLU A 114 14.92 -2.20 -1.97
N ILE A 115 13.61 -2.40 -1.95
CA ILE A 115 12.69 -1.72 -1.04
C ILE A 115 11.77 -2.76 -0.43
N TRP A 116 11.61 -2.69 0.89
CA TRP A 116 10.65 -3.45 1.68
C TRP A 116 9.69 -2.48 2.34
N ILE A 117 8.39 -2.79 2.29
CA ILE A 117 7.35 -1.99 2.93
C ILE A 117 6.53 -2.92 3.80
N ARG A 118 6.34 -2.53 5.07
CA ARG A 118 5.39 -3.19 5.96
C ARG A 118 4.16 -2.33 6.15
N TYR A 119 3.01 -2.92 5.86
CA TYR A 119 1.70 -2.31 5.99
C TYR A 119 0.95 -2.88 7.19
N ARG A 120 0.11 -2.05 7.77
CA ARG A 120 -0.96 -2.44 8.68
C ARG A 120 -2.28 -1.94 8.13
N PHE A 121 -3.28 -2.82 8.13
CA PHE A 121 -4.62 -2.49 7.66
C PHE A 121 -5.62 -2.63 8.79
N GLU A 122 -6.52 -1.68 8.88
CA GLU A 122 -7.71 -1.75 9.71
C GLU A 122 -8.93 -1.76 8.79
N LEU A 123 -9.83 -2.70 9.01
CA LEU A 123 -11.16 -2.71 8.42
C LEU A 123 -12.15 -2.47 9.55
N VAL A 124 -12.94 -1.41 9.44
CA VAL A 124 -13.89 -1.00 10.46
C VAL A 124 -15.29 -0.85 9.87
N SER A 125 -16.32 -0.94 10.72
CA SER A 125 -17.70 -0.62 10.33
C SER A 125 -17.83 0.87 10.02
N PRO A 126 -18.93 1.30 9.36
CA PRO A 126 -19.22 2.73 9.17
C PRO A 126 -19.24 3.53 10.47
N GLY A 127 -19.61 2.91 11.58
CA GLY A 127 -19.59 3.49 12.92
C GLY A 127 -18.25 3.39 13.64
N GLY A 128 -17.19 2.96 12.96
CA GLY A 128 -15.82 2.90 13.50
C GLY A 128 -15.53 1.67 14.36
N GLN A 129 -16.40 0.66 14.39
CA GLN A 129 -16.17 -0.58 15.15
C GLN A 129 -15.21 -1.50 14.41
N PRO A 130 -14.21 -2.11 15.08
CA PRO A 130 -13.27 -3.03 14.45
C PRO A 130 -13.96 -4.25 13.83
N ILE A 131 -13.59 -4.57 12.59
CA ILE A 131 -13.96 -5.80 11.89
C ILE A 131 -12.76 -6.72 11.78
N ALA A 132 -11.63 -6.19 11.28
CA ALA A 132 -10.39 -6.94 11.09
C ALA A 132 -9.19 -6.00 11.17
N GLU A 133 -8.05 -6.54 11.58
CA GLU A 133 -6.75 -5.88 11.53
C GLU A 133 -5.69 -6.91 11.13
N TRP A 134 -4.80 -6.53 10.23
CA TRP A 134 -3.71 -7.42 9.80
C TRP A 134 -2.53 -6.62 9.28
N THR A 135 -1.39 -7.28 9.20
CA THR A 135 -0.16 -6.74 8.63
C THR A 135 0.22 -7.50 7.36
N MET A 136 0.95 -6.81 6.49
CA MET A 136 1.41 -7.36 5.22
C MET A 136 2.74 -6.73 4.86
N SER A 137 3.67 -7.51 4.36
CA SER A 137 4.94 -7.00 3.84
C SER A 137 4.99 -7.14 2.32
N SER A 138 5.64 -6.19 1.68
CA SER A 138 5.91 -6.20 0.25
C SER A 138 7.37 -5.91 -0.05
N TYR A 139 7.79 -6.29 -1.25
CA TYR A 139 9.17 -6.21 -1.68
C TYR A 139 9.27 -5.88 -3.16
N GLY A 140 10.24 -5.03 -3.49
CA GLY A 140 10.60 -4.73 -4.86
C GLY A 140 12.11 -4.58 -5.01
N LYS A 141 12.62 -4.98 -6.14
CA LYS A 141 14.04 -4.82 -6.47
C LYS A 141 14.24 -4.41 -7.92
N THR A 142 15.34 -3.71 -8.17
CA THR A 142 15.75 -3.32 -9.50
C THR A 142 17.25 -3.48 -9.67
N PRO A 143 17.70 -4.24 -10.68
CA PRO A 143 19.12 -4.32 -11.02
C PRO A 143 19.63 -2.96 -11.55
N THR A 144 20.81 -2.52 -11.09
CA THR A 144 21.42 -1.26 -11.53
C THR A 144 21.84 -1.26 -13.00
N ALA A 145 22.11 -2.43 -13.57
CA ALA A 145 22.67 -2.57 -14.92
C ALA A 145 21.73 -2.07 -16.04
N PHE A 146 20.45 -1.88 -15.75
CA PHE A 146 19.43 -1.48 -16.73
C PHE A 146 18.98 -0.02 -16.60
N LEU A 147 19.60 0.76 -15.71
CA LEU A 147 19.09 2.07 -15.31
C LEU A 147 20.11 3.17 -15.56
N GLN A 148 19.61 4.34 -15.95
CA GLN A 148 20.44 5.51 -16.28
C GLN A 148 20.86 6.29 -15.02
N SER A 149 20.10 6.20 -13.92
CA SER A 149 20.40 6.90 -12.67
C SER A 149 19.99 6.10 -11.44
N ASP A 150 20.59 6.44 -10.29
CA ASP A 150 20.25 5.84 -9.01
C ASP A 150 18.82 6.20 -8.57
N GLN A 151 18.35 7.42 -8.88
CA GLN A 151 16.99 7.86 -8.60
C GLN A 151 15.96 7.04 -9.38
N GLU A 152 16.21 6.78 -10.65
CA GLU A 152 15.33 5.91 -11.47
C GLU A 152 15.32 4.48 -10.93
N ALA A 153 16.46 3.98 -10.46
CA ALA A 153 16.57 2.66 -9.85
C ALA A 153 15.73 2.54 -8.57
N VAL A 154 15.83 3.51 -7.68
CA VAL A 154 15.06 3.56 -6.44
C VAL A 154 13.57 3.71 -6.74
N ASN A 155 13.20 4.56 -7.69
CA ASN A 155 11.81 4.71 -8.12
C ASN A 155 11.23 3.38 -8.63
N LEU A 156 11.94 2.68 -9.49
CA LEU A 156 11.46 1.41 -10.05
C LEU A 156 11.36 0.32 -8.97
N ALA A 157 12.32 0.24 -8.05
CA ALA A 157 12.26 -0.67 -6.91
C ALA A 157 11.03 -0.38 -6.04
N ALA A 158 10.71 0.90 -5.79
CA ALA A 158 9.52 1.31 -5.06
C ALA A 158 8.23 0.95 -5.81
N VAL A 159 8.15 1.20 -7.10
CA VAL A 159 7.00 0.82 -7.94
C VAL A 159 6.78 -0.70 -7.91
N MET A 160 7.85 -1.48 -8.00
CA MET A 160 7.77 -2.94 -7.91
C MET A 160 7.28 -3.40 -6.53
N ALA A 161 7.73 -2.76 -5.44
CA ALA A 161 7.24 -3.02 -4.10
C ALA A 161 5.75 -2.69 -3.94
N LEU A 162 5.28 -1.58 -4.52
CA LEU A 162 3.87 -1.21 -4.52
C LEU A 162 3.00 -2.20 -5.31
N ARG A 163 3.46 -2.63 -6.47
CA ARG A 163 2.78 -3.66 -7.26
C ARG A 163 2.71 -5.00 -6.52
N ASP A 164 3.79 -5.38 -5.86
CA ASP A 164 3.84 -6.58 -5.01
C ASP A 164 2.83 -6.48 -3.85
N ALA A 165 2.75 -5.31 -3.20
CA ALA A 165 1.75 -5.05 -2.17
C ALA A 165 0.32 -5.24 -2.69
N GLY A 166 0.02 -4.71 -3.87
CA GLY A 166 -1.28 -4.87 -4.51
C GLY A 166 -1.62 -6.34 -4.78
N ALA A 167 -0.69 -7.10 -5.35
CA ALA A 167 -0.88 -8.52 -5.63
C ALA A 167 -1.12 -9.34 -4.35
N HIS A 168 -0.35 -9.08 -3.29
CA HIS A 168 -0.53 -9.73 -2.00
C HIS A 168 -1.87 -9.38 -1.37
N PHE A 169 -2.26 -8.11 -1.39
CA PHE A 169 -3.53 -7.67 -0.83
C PHE A 169 -4.73 -8.37 -1.51
N VAL A 170 -4.73 -8.41 -2.84
CA VAL A 170 -5.79 -9.09 -3.61
C VAL A 170 -5.91 -10.55 -3.23
N SER A 171 -4.79 -11.27 -3.10
CA SER A 171 -4.81 -12.69 -2.77
C SER A 171 -5.12 -12.99 -1.31
N GLN A 172 -4.75 -12.09 -0.39
CA GLN A 172 -4.87 -12.32 1.06
C GLN A 172 -6.18 -11.82 1.66
N PHE A 173 -6.76 -10.75 1.12
CA PHE A 173 -7.91 -10.07 1.73
C PHE A 173 -9.05 -11.02 2.07
N THR A 174 -9.47 -11.87 1.14
CA THR A 174 -10.55 -12.84 1.33
C THR A 174 -10.12 -14.08 2.13
N GLN A 175 -8.84 -14.23 2.44
CA GLN A 175 -8.29 -15.35 3.23
C GLN A 175 -8.15 -15.00 4.72
N ILE A 176 -8.26 -13.74 5.10
CA ILE A 176 -8.20 -13.29 6.50
C ILE A 176 -9.48 -13.74 7.21
N PRO A 177 -9.38 -14.55 8.30
CA PRO A 177 -10.58 -15.14 8.92
C PRO A 177 -11.65 -14.12 9.35
N ALA A 178 -11.23 -12.98 9.92
CA ALA A 178 -12.17 -11.93 10.33
C ALA A 178 -12.84 -11.27 9.12
N VAL A 179 -12.15 -11.12 7.99
CA VAL A 179 -12.71 -10.63 6.74
C VAL A 179 -13.69 -11.65 6.16
N GLN A 180 -13.35 -12.94 6.18
CA GLN A 180 -14.25 -14.00 5.73
C GLN A 180 -15.56 -14.00 6.52
N GLY A 181 -15.48 -13.88 7.83
CA GLY A 181 -16.65 -13.78 8.69
C GLY A 181 -17.53 -12.59 8.36
N TRP A 182 -16.92 -11.43 8.16
CA TRP A 182 -17.63 -10.21 7.76
C TRP A 182 -18.30 -10.36 6.39
N LEU A 183 -17.59 -10.92 5.40
CA LEU A 183 -18.15 -11.17 4.06
C LEU A 183 -19.37 -12.09 4.12
N GLN A 184 -19.33 -13.14 4.95
CA GLN A 184 -20.47 -14.03 5.18
C GLN A 184 -21.66 -13.28 5.78
N GLU A 185 -21.42 -12.39 6.75
CA GLU A 185 -22.47 -11.53 7.33
C GLU A 185 -23.09 -10.60 6.28
N GLN A 186 -22.29 -10.16 5.29
CA GLN A 186 -22.77 -9.37 4.15
C GLN A 186 -23.50 -10.21 3.07
N GLY A 187 -23.65 -11.51 3.28
CA GLY A 187 -24.33 -12.40 2.34
C GLY A 187 -23.50 -12.79 1.12
N ILE A 188 -22.17 -12.67 1.19
CA ILE A 188 -21.27 -13.05 0.10
C ILE A 188 -20.89 -14.52 0.29
N PRO A 189 -21.24 -15.42 -0.68
CA PRO A 189 -20.95 -16.83 -0.56
C PRO A 189 -19.44 -17.13 -0.71
N SER A 190 -18.96 -18.17 0.00
CA SER A 190 -17.55 -18.60 -0.03
C SER A 190 -17.02 -18.89 -1.43
N ARG A 191 -17.87 -19.27 -2.40
CA ARG A 191 -17.51 -19.51 -3.79
C ARG A 191 -17.08 -18.24 -4.54
N ALA A 192 -17.58 -17.07 -4.14
CA ALA A 192 -17.19 -15.79 -4.72
C ALA A 192 -15.80 -15.34 -4.23
N MET A 193 -15.31 -15.90 -3.12
CA MET A 193 -14.01 -15.56 -2.52
C MET A 193 -12.82 -16.32 -3.14
N ASN A 194 -13.11 -17.39 -3.90
CA ASN A 194 -12.10 -18.31 -4.46
C ASN A 194 -11.93 -18.21 -5.99
N ARG A 195 -12.46 -17.17 -6.60
CA ARG A 195 -12.39 -16.96 -8.06
C ARG A 195 -11.46 -15.82 -8.44
#